data_46805035797fb470a85db5d2d3879a3b
#
_entry.id   46805035797fb470a85db5d2d3879a3b
#
_cell.length_a   1.000
_cell.length_b   1.000
_cell.length_c   1.000
_cell.angle_alpha   90.00
_cell.angle_beta   90.00
_cell.angle_gamma   90.00
#
_symmetry.space_group_name_H-M   'P 1'
#
loop_
_entity.id
_entity.type
_entity.pdbx_description
1 polymer ?
#
loop_
_entity_poly.entity_id
_entity_poly.type
_entity_poly.pdbx_seq_one_letter_code
_entity_poly.pdbx_strand_id
1 'polypeptide(L)'
;MKKFLTVLFTLLISVQQANAFSIDEFMDKNIAPVSDKIADIIFFPVHVFGADVPIIIFWILFAGLFFTFYLRGIAVWGFIHACENVIRPKKDKGDGTGETSPFQALMTALSGTIGLGSIAGVAIAISMGGPGAAFWIIVGALLGMSLKFVEASLAVKYRRFNLDGSISGGPMHYMAHGLTRKKLRWLGQPLSVMFAVLCICGGITGGNMIQINQAANQFVNVAGGENGPLHGLHWLIGLGMAIVVGLIVIGGIKNIVKVTEKIVPLKIFIYLFAAMAVIVCNFKLIPHAAWIIVKEAFKPESVYGGMFVAMIMGLRRSVQSNEAGTGSAPIVYATVKTDEPLSQGFVALLDPFLTGFMCTLTAFAIVITGVYKTHAGHTSGIEMTSDAISSVMPFFPKLLAGIVLLYALSTIISWAYYGQKSWNFLFGEGKKRSLTFQLLYCAFIVIGSVLNVTSVINITDAMMIAMSIPNIIAMYILAPEVKKDLKAYCQKYKLGKLINRDWIAESEIKNDGEEELCLTTK
;
A
#
# COMPACT_ATOMS: atom_id res chain seq x y z
N MET A 1 -12.26 12.75 -24.87
CA MET A 1 -13.55 12.63 -24.24
C MET A 1 -14.54 11.80 -25.07
N LYS A 2 -14.93 12.19 -26.32
CA LYS A 2 -15.84 11.36 -27.16
C LYS A 2 -15.34 9.91 -27.36
N LYS A 3 -14.08 9.68 -27.76
CA LYS A 3 -13.53 8.31 -27.90
C LYS A 3 -13.52 7.51 -26.60
N PHE A 4 -13.27 8.16 -25.46
CA PHE A 4 -13.33 7.53 -24.14
C PHE A 4 -14.76 7.04 -23.83
N LEU A 5 -15.75 7.91 -24.00
CA LEU A 5 -17.15 7.56 -23.81
C LEU A 5 -17.63 6.49 -24.79
N THR A 6 -17.17 6.52 -26.04
CA THR A 6 -17.53 5.50 -27.05
C THR A 6 -16.97 4.12 -26.68
N VAL A 7 -15.70 4.02 -26.29
CA VAL A 7 -15.08 2.74 -25.86
C VAL A 7 -15.75 2.22 -24.60
N LEU A 8 -16.02 3.10 -23.62
CA LEU A 8 -16.72 2.74 -22.40
C LEU A 8 -18.17 2.27 -22.69
N PHE A 9 -18.87 2.93 -23.61
CA PHE A 9 -20.24 2.56 -24.03
C PHE A 9 -20.27 1.24 -24.83
N THR A 10 -19.25 1.00 -25.67
CA THR A 10 -19.13 -0.28 -26.40
C THR A 10 -18.82 -1.45 -25.44
N LEU A 11 -17.97 -1.22 -24.41
CA LEU A 11 -17.74 -2.17 -23.33
C LEU A 11 -19.02 -2.45 -22.53
N LEU A 12 -19.86 -1.45 -22.30
CA LEU A 12 -21.15 -1.60 -21.63
C LEU A 12 -22.13 -2.47 -22.40
N ILE A 13 -22.24 -2.27 -23.71
CA ILE A 13 -23.13 -3.07 -24.57
C ILE A 13 -22.63 -4.52 -24.59
N SER A 14 -21.32 -4.75 -24.63
CA SER A 14 -20.77 -6.12 -24.58
C SER A 14 -20.98 -6.78 -23.22
N VAL A 15 -20.92 -6.06 -22.10
CA VAL A 15 -21.25 -6.58 -20.76
C VAL A 15 -22.74 -6.90 -20.62
N GLN A 16 -23.62 -6.08 -21.21
CA GLN A 16 -25.07 -6.31 -21.19
C GLN A 16 -25.50 -7.49 -22.09
N GLN A 17 -24.79 -7.74 -23.20
CA GLN A 17 -25.01 -8.93 -24.05
C GLN A 17 -24.36 -10.19 -23.47
N ALA A 18 -23.40 -10.07 -22.53
CA ALA A 18 -22.75 -11.18 -21.85
C ALA A 18 -23.60 -11.83 -20.73
N ASN A 19 -24.88 -11.46 -20.59
CA ASN A 19 -25.85 -12.18 -19.74
C ASN A 19 -26.05 -13.67 -20.11
N ALA A 20 -25.46 -14.14 -21.21
CA ALA A 20 -25.37 -15.56 -21.56
C ALA A 20 -24.04 -16.22 -21.15
N PHE A 21 -23.03 -15.41 -20.73
CA PHE A 21 -21.73 -15.88 -20.26
C PHE A 21 -21.49 -15.18 -18.92
N SER A 22 -21.61 -15.89 -17.81
CA SER A 22 -21.31 -15.26 -16.53
C SER A 22 -19.81 -14.91 -16.50
N ILE A 23 -19.47 -13.63 -16.32
CA ILE A 23 -18.08 -13.18 -16.22
C ILE A 23 -17.39 -13.93 -15.08
N ASP A 24 -18.13 -14.23 -14.02
CA ASP A 24 -17.66 -15.04 -12.90
C ASP A 24 -17.27 -16.44 -13.34
N GLU A 25 -18.10 -17.12 -14.14
CA GLU A 25 -17.81 -18.48 -14.64
C GLU A 25 -16.59 -18.48 -15.58
N PHE A 26 -16.42 -17.46 -16.40
CA PHE A 26 -15.22 -17.28 -17.23
C PHE A 26 -13.97 -17.06 -16.36
N MET A 27 -14.06 -16.24 -15.34
CA MET A 27 -12.96 -15.93 -14.41
C MET A 27 -12.59 -17.17 -13.59
N ASP A 28 -13.58 -17.87 -13.04
CA ASP A 28 -13.34 -19.06 -12.23
C ASP A 28 -12.76 -20.20 -13.08
N LYS A 29 -13.17 -20.34 -14.33
CA LYS A 29 -12.67 -21.40 -15.22
C LYS A 29 -11.30 -21.11 -15.82
N ASN A 30 -11.00 -19.86 -16.18
CA ASN A 30 -9.80 -19.51 -16.95
C ASN A 30 -8.76 -18.71 -16.15
N ILE A 31 -9.19 -17.86 -15.22
CA ILE A 31 -8.30 -16.95 -14.49
C ILE A 31 -7.96 -17.51 -13.10
N ALA A 32 -8.93 -18.06 -12.37
CA ALA A 32 -8.68 -18.62 -11.05
C ALA A 32 -7.58 -19.70 -11.06
N PRO A 33 -7.53 -20.68 -12.00
CA PRO A 33 -6.46 -21.68 -12.03
C PRO A 33 -5.07 -21.08 -12.29
N VAL A 34 -4.99 -19.98 -13.05
CA VAL A 34 -3.73 -19.25 -13.27
C VAL A 34 -3.34 -18.46 -12.02
N SER A 35 -4.33 -17.81 -11.41
CA SER A 35 -4.18 -17.08 -10.14
C SER A 35 -3.68 -18.01 -9.03
N ASP A 36 -4.28 -19.19 -8.88
CA ASP A 36 -3.90 -20.15 -7.85
C ASP A 36 -2.48 -20.67 -8.06
N LYS A 37 -2.09 -21.00 -9.30
CA LYS A 37 -0.70 -21.38 -9.60
C LYS A 37 0.31 -20.29 -9.27
N ILE A 38 -0.03 -19.03 -9.56
CA ILE A 38 0.83 -17.90 -9.20
C ILE A 38 0.89 -17.74 -7.67
N ALA A 39 -0.25 -17.87 -7.01
CA ALA A 39 -0.31 -17.84 -5.55
C ALA A 39 0.50 -18.98 -4.92
N ASP A 40 0.43 -20.20 -5.44
CA ASP A 40 1.22 -21.35 -4.98
C ASP A 40 2.72 -21.10 -5.10
N ILE A 41 3.16 -20.45 -6.18
CA ILE A 41 4.58 -20.09 -6.37
C ILE A 41 5.02 -19.03 -5.37
N ILE A 42 4.22 -17.96 -5.21
CA ILE A 42 4.56 -16.82 -4.33
C ILE A 42 4.45 -17.21 -2.86
N PHE A 43 3.44 -18.00 -2.51
CA PHE A 43 3.19 -18.47 -1.15
C PHE A 43 3.76 -19.86 -0.91
N PHE A 44 4.80 -20.25 -1.64
CA PHE A 44 5.45 -21.55 -1.47
C PHE A 44 5.73 -21.80 0.03
N PRO A 45 5.11 -22.87 0.61
CA PRO A 45 5.21 -23.11 2.05
C PRO A 45 6.53 -23.79 2.39
N VAL A 46 7.07 -23.41 3.55
CA VAL A 46 8.16 -24.12 4.21
C VAL A 46 7.63 -24.64 5.53
N HIS A 47 7.84 -25.92 5.80
CA HIS A 47 7.42 -26.54 7.05
C HIS A 47 8.32 -26.12 8.19
N VAL A 48 7.78 -25.33 9.14
CA VAL A 48 8.51 -24.78 10.29
C VAL A 48 7.72 -25.07 11.56
N PHE A 49 8.32 -25.78 12.51
CA PHE A 49 7.71 -26.13 13.81
C PHE A 49 6.29 -26.70 13.71
N GLY A 50 6.03 -27.56 12.71
CA GLY A 50 4.72 -28.20 12.54
C GLY A 50 3.67 -27.36 11.80
N ALA A 51 4.04 -26.21 11.25
CA ALA A 51 3.16 -25.35 10.45
C ALA A 51 3.75 -25.04 9.08
N ASP A 52 2.90 -24.92 8.06
CA ASP A 52 3.29 -24.50 6.71
C ASP A 52 3.25 -22.98 6.60
N VAL A 53 4.46 -22.37 6.62
CA VAL A 53 4.61 -20.91 6.56
C VAL A 53 5.16 -20.50 5.20
N PRO A 54 4.49 -19.61 4.44
CA PRO A 54 5.02 -19.11 3.18
C PRO A 54 6.38 -18.40 3.36
N ILE A 55 7.38 -18.81 2.58
CA ILE A 55 8.74 -18.26 2.67
C ILE A 55 8.80 -16.73 2.49
N ILE A 56 7.88 -16.19 1.69
CA ILE A 56 7.80 -14.75 1.42
C ILE A 56 7.46 -13.93 2.69
N ILE A 57 6.76 -14.53 3.66
CA ILE A 57 6.44 -13.88 4.94
C ILE A 57 7.72 -13.70 5.76
N PHE A 58 8.57 -14.73 5.82
CA PHE A 58 9.89 -14.62 6.44
C PHE A 58 10.78 -13.60 5.71
N TRP A 59 10.73 -13.59 4.37
CA TRP A 59 11.49 -12.64 3.55
C TRP A 59 11.21 -11.19 3.94
N ILE A 60 9.93 -10.81 4.05
CA ILE A 60 9.53 -9.45 4.42
C ILE A 60 9.84 -9.15 5.89
N LEU A 61 9.58 -10.11 6.79
CA LEU A 61 9.86 -9.96 8.21
C LEU A 61 11.36 -9.73 8.46
N PHE A 62 12.21 -10.57 7.86
CA PHE A 62 13.67 -10.44 8.00
C PHE A 62 14.18 -9.15 7.36
N ALA A 63 13.62 -8.71 6.24
CA ALA A 63 13.98 -7.43 5.65
C ALA A 63 13.62 -6.26 6.58
N GLY A 64 12.43 -6.27 7.16
CA GLY A 64 12.01 -5.26 8.14
C GLY A 64 12.91 -5.23 9.38
N LEU A 65 13.24 -6.39 9.94
CA LEU A 65 14.17 -6.52 11.05
C LEU A 65 15.56 -6.00 10.66
N PHE A 66 16.10 -6.49 9.52
CA PHE A 66 17.42 -6.06 9.04
C PHE A 66 17.51 -4.54 8.93
N PHE A 67 16.59 -3.89 8.19
CA PHE A 67 16.65 -2.44 8.01
C PHE A 67 16.41 -1.67 9.30
N THR A 68 15.60 -2.19 10.22
CA THR A 68 15.41 -1.58 11.54
C THR A 68 16.72 -1.58 12.35
N PHE A 69 17.44 -2.69 12.42
CA PHE A 69 18.73 -2.76 13.11
C PHE A 69 19.85 -2.05 12.33
N TYR A 70 19.89 -2.22 11.00
CA TYR A 70 20.92 -1.62 10.14
C TYR A 70 20.92 -0.09 10.20
N LEU A 71 19.73 0.52 10.32
CA LEU A 71 19.51 1.94 10.47
C LEU A 71 19.34 2.39 11.93
N ARG A 72 19.71 1.52 12.88
CA ARG A 72 19.70 1.80 14.34
C ARG A 72 18.35 2.31 14.87
N GLY A 73 17.27 1.69 14.45
CA GLY A 73 15.92 2.04 14.92
C GLY A 73 15.43 3.40 14.44
N ILE A 74 15.69 3.74 13.19
CA ILE A 74 15.31 5.02 12.56
C ILE A 74 13.83 5.35 12.73
N ALA A 75 12.97 4.35 12.83
CA ALA A 75 11.55 4.51 13.09
C ALA A 75 11.25 5.24 14.40
N VAL A 76 12.13 5.11 15.40
CA VAL A 76 11.97 5.72 16.73
C VAL A 76 12.60 7.12 16.76
N TRP A 77 13.92 7.20 16.53
CA TRP A 77 14.63 8.47 16.66
C TRP A 77 14.32 9.47 15.53
N GLY A 78 13.98 8.97 14.33
CA GLY A 78 13.66 9.79 13.16
C GLY A 78 12.23 10.30 13.11
N PHE A 79 11.34 9.81 13.99
CA PHE A 79 9.91 10.10 13.92
C PHE A 79 9.56 11.58 14.09
N ILE A 80 10.15 12.24 15.08
CA ILE A 80 9.94 13.69 15.33
C ILE A 80 10.41 14.49 14.11
N HIS A 81 11.59 14.14 13.57
CA HIS A 81 12.12 14.79 12.38
C HIS A 81 11.26 14.55 11.13
N ALA A 82 10.61 13.38 11.03
CA ALA A 82 9.63 13.11 9.99
C ALA A 82 8.43 14.07 10.07
N CYS A 83 7.87 14.27 11.25
CA CYS A 83 6.78 15.22 11.48
C CYS A 83 7.21 16.66 11.13
N GLU A 84 8.41 17.08 11.56
CA GLU A 84 8.96 18.40 11.24
C GLU A 84 9.07 18.62 9.72
N ASN A 85 9.54 17.65 8.96
CA ASN A 85 9.70 17.75 7.51
C ASN A 85 8.35 17.88 6.76
N VAL A 86 7.26 17.40 7.35
CA VAL A 86 5.90 17.57 6.78
C VAL A 86 5.34 18.95 7.13
N ILE A 87 5.47 19.38 8.40
CA ILE A 87 4.85 20.62 8.90
C ILE A 87 5.64 21.85 8.44
N ARG A 88 6.96 21.74 8.46
CA ARG A 88 7.91 22.81 8.09
C ARG A 88 8.92 22.27 7.08
N PRO A 89 8.50 22.06 5.83
CA PRO A 89 9.41 21.59 4.82
C PRO A 89 10.59 22.55 4.71
N LYS A 90 11.81 22.02 4.80
CA LYS A 90 13.01 22.82 4.69
C LYS A 90 13.03 23.47 3.31
N LYS A 91 13.15 24.79 3.28
CA LYS A 91 13.38 25.52 2.03
C LYS A 91 14.78 25.15 1.56
N ASP A 92 14.86 24.33 0.53
CA ASP A 92 16.10 24.14 -0.22
C ASP A 92 16.55 25.48 -0.79
N LYS A 93 17.87 25.68 -0.97
CA LYS A 93 18.44 26.96 -1.46
C LYS A 93 18.01 27.35 -2.89
N GLY A 94 17.14 26.57 -3.51
CA GLY A 94 16.45 26.81 -4.77
C GLY A 94 15.00 26.38 -4.65
N ASP A 95 14.20 26.65 -5.66
CA ASP A 95 12.77 26.22 -5.75
C ASP A 95 12.59 24.70 -5.85
N GLY A 96 13.48 23.89 -5.31
CA GLY A 96 13.55 22.44 -5.28
C GLY A 96 12.91 21.77 -6.52
N THR A 97 13.64 21.04 -7.30
CA THR A 97 13.10 20.38 -8.49
C THR A 97 12.07 19.31 -8.09
N GLY A 98 10.81 19.43 -8.53
CA GLY A 98 9.75 18.48 -8.20
C GLY A 98 8.36 18.94 -8.63
N GLU A 99 7.37 18.05 -8.50
CA GLU A 99 5.97 18.29 -8.89
C GLU A 99 5.04 18.46 -7.68
N THR A 100 5.40 17.88 -6.50
CA THR A 100 4.54 17.80 -5.32
C THR A 100 5.26 18.30 -4.06
N SER A 101 4.51 18.81 -3.08
CA SER A 101 5.06 19.06 -1.75
C SER A 101 5.24 17.75 -0.95
N PRO A 102 6.07 17.72 0.13
CA PRO A 102 6.19 16.55 1.00
C PRO A 102 4.84 16.08 1.57
N PHE A 103 3.98 17.01 1.98
CA PHE A 103 2.63 16.72 2.46
C PHE A 103 1.76 16.09 1.37
N GLN A 104 1.76 16.66 0.17
CA GLN A 104 1.00 16.14 -0.97
C GLN A 104 1.45 14.72 -1.37
N ALA A 105 2.76 14.48 -1.40
CA ALA A 105 3.31 13.16 -1.69
C ALA A 105 2.91 12.15 -0.60
N LEU A 106 2.98 12.54 0.68
CA LEU A 106 2.52 11.70 1.80
C LEU A 106 1.02 11.41 1.70
N MET A 107 0.17 12.41 1.45
CA MET A 107 -1.27 12.19 1.30
C MET A 107 -1.60 11.28 0.12
N THR A 108 -0.86 11.39 -0.98
CA THR A 108 -1.07 10.53 -2.15
C THR A 108 -0.59 9.09 -1.88
N ALA A 109 0.52 8.91 -1.15
CA ALA A 109 0.96 7.59 -0.70
C ALA A 109 -0.07 6.97 0.27
N LEU A 110 -0.49 7.72 1.30
CA LEU A 110 -1.55 7.31 2.24
C LEU A 110 -2.89 7.03 1.55
N SER A 111 -3.15 7.65 0.41
CA SER A 111 -4.33 7.36 -0.41
C SER A 111 -4.29 5.93 -0.95
N GLY A 112 -3.12 5.44 -1.34
CA GLY A 112 -2.90 4.06 -1.77
C GLY A 112 -2.95 3.08 -0.60
N THR A 113 -2.22 3.39 0.47
CA THR A 113 -2.01 2.49 1.62
C THR A 113 -3.18 2.48 2.60
N ILE A 114 -3.76 3.63 2.97
CA ILE A 114 -4.99 3.69 3.77
C ILE A 114 -6.19 3.47 2.85
N GLY A 115 -6.29 2.27 2.31
CA GLY A 115 -7.42 1.74 1.56
C GLY A 115 -8.32 0.86 2.43
N LEU A 116 -9.09 0.01 1.78
CA LEU A 116 -9.93 -0.99 2.48
C LEU A 116 -9.11 -2.05 3.20
N GLY A 117 -7.81 -2.19 2.90
CA GLY A 117 -6.88 -3.05 3.63
C GLY A 117 -6.79 -2.74 5.13
N SER A 118 -6.87 -1.46 5.52
CA SER A 118 -6.83 -1.04 6.94
C SER A 118 -8.16 -1.25 7.68
N ILE A 119 -9.24 -1.52 6.98
CA ILE A 119 -10.59 -1.73 7.52
C ILE A 119 -10.99 -3.20 7.34
N ALA A 120 -11.28 -3.61 6.12
CA ALA A 120 -11.69 -4.96 5.79
C ALA A 120 -10.53 -5.97 5.93
N GLY A 121 -9.31 -5.57 5.59
CA GLY A 121 -8.14 -6.44 5.71
C GLY A 121 -7.83 -6.85 7.15
N VAL A 122 -7.97 -5.94 8.11
CA VAL A 122 -7.81 -6.24 9.55
C VAL A 122 -8.90 -7.21 10.02
N ALA A 123 -10.13 -6.99 9.58
CA ALA A 123 -11.24 -7.89 9.88
C ALA A 123 -10.99 -9.30 9.32
N ILE A 124 -10.55 -9.42 8.07
CA ILE A 124 -10.16 -10.71 7.46
C ILE A 124 -9.02 -11.37 8.25
N ALA A 125 -8.00 -10.61 8.67
CA ALA A 125 -6.92 -11.18 9.47
C ALA A 125 -7.42 -11.76 10.79
N ILE A 126 -8.32 -11.06 11.47
CA ILE A 126 -8.86 -11.49 12.77
C ILE A 126 -9.86 -12.64 12.60
N SER A 127 -10.68 -12.65 11.56
CA SER A 127 -11.63 -13.74 11.30
C SER A 127 -10.94 -15.07 10.99
N MET A 128 -9.81 -15.02 10.27
CA MET A 128 -9.04 -16.19 9.85
C MET A 128 -7.94 -16.59 10.84
N GLY A 129 -7.25 -15.60 11.42
CA GLY A 129 -6.08 -15.81 12.31
C GLY A 129 -6.35 -15.51 13.78
N GLY A 130 -7.59 -15.17 14.14
CA GLY A 130 -7.96 -14.77 15.49
C GLY A 130 -7.44 -13.40 15.90
N PRO A 131 -7.78 -12.93 17.11
CA PRO A 131 -7.35 -11.65 17.66
C PRO A 131 -5.84 -11.44 17.66
N GLY A 132 -5.05 -12.52 17.76
CA GLY A 132 -3.60 -12.48 17.73
C GLY A 132 -3.01 -11.95 16.42
N ALA A 133 -3.73 -12.03 15.29
CA ALA A 133 -3.32 -11.45 14.03
C ALA A 133 -3.13 -9.93 14.11
N ALA A 134 -3.90 -9.24 14.96
CA ALA A 134 -3.75 -7.81 15.19
C ALA A 134 -2.37 -7.43 15.75
N PHE A 135 -1.80 -8.24 16.64
CA PHE A 135 -0.44 -8.02 17.14
C PHE A 135 0.59 -8.03 16.01
N TRP A 136 0.49 -8.99 15.10
CA TRP A 136 1.43 -9.12 13.98
C TRP A 136 1.22 -8.04 12.90
N ILE A 137 0.00 -7.50 12.76
CA ILE A 137 -0.24 -6.31 11.93
C ILE A 137 0.55 -5.11 12.49
N ILE A 138 0.51 -4.89 13.79
CA ILE A 138 1.22 -3.78 14.45
C ILE A 138 2.73 -3.95 14.30
N VAL A 139 3.25 -5.15 14.56
CA VAL A 139 4.68 -5.46 14.38
C VAL A 139 5.13 -5.22 12.94
N GLY A 140 4.36 -5.71 11.97
CA GLY A 140 4.66 -5.51 10.54
C GLY A 140 4.64 -4.03 10.14
N ALA A 141 3.74 -3.21 10.70
CA ALA A 141 3.70 -1.78 10.45
C ALA A 141 4.94 -1.06 11.02
N LEU A 142 5.35 -1.37 12.24
CA LEU A 142 6.55 -0.78 12.86
C LEU A 142 7.82 -1.13 12.10
N LEU A 143 7.98 -2.40 11.70
CA LEU A 143 9.10 -2.84 10.88
C LEU A 143 9.05 -2.20 9.48
N GLY A 144 7.86 -2.02 8.93
CA GLY A 144 7.61 -1.38 7.65
C GLY A 144 8.11 0.06 7.56
N MET A 145 8.18 0.78 8.68
CA MET A 145 8.67 2.17 8.72
C MET A 145 10.12 2.26 8.18
N SER A 146 11.00 1.38 8.62
CA SER A 146 12.39 1.35 8.15
C SER A 146 12.52 0.97 6.68
N LEU A 147 11.67 0.09 6.17
CA LEU A 147 11.60 -0.25 4.74
C LEU A 147 11.17 0.96 3.90
N LYS A 148 10.09 1.63 4.29
CA LYS A 148 9.59 2.83 3.59
C LYS A 148 10.61 3.96 3.54
N PHE A 149 11.38 4.16 4.62
CA PHE A 149 12.47 5.13 4.63
C PHE A 149 13.47 4.87 3.51
N VAL A 150 13.94 3.62 3.38
CA VAL A 150 14.92 3.23 2.36
C VAL A 150 14.33 3.38 0.95
N GLU A 151 13.12 2.87 0.74
CA GLU A 151 12.39 2.95 -0.53
C GLU A 151 12.25 4.38 -1.03
N ALA A 152 11.74 5.29 -0.19
CA ALA A 152 11.49 6.67 -0.54
C ALA A 152 12.81 7.43 -0.79
N SER A 153 13.84 7.18 0.03
CA SER A 153 15.17 7.76 -0.15
C SER A 153 15.78 7.38 -1.50
N LEU A 154 15.75 6.09 -1.84
CA LEU A 154 16.24 5.59 -3.13
C LEU A 154 15.42 6.13 -4.30
N ALA A 155 14.10 6.22 -4.16
CA ALA A 155 13.23 6.72 -5.23
C ALA A 155 13.52 8.17 -5.60
N VAL A 156 13.76 9.04 -4.61
CA VAL A 156 14.15 10.43 -4.86
C VAL A 156 15.58 10.52 -5.42
N LYS A 157 16.51 9.71 -4.88
CA LYS A 157 17.91 9.72 -5.32
C LYS A 157 18.10 9.30 -6.77
N TYR A 158 17.32 8.34 -7.26
CA TYR A 158 17.43 7.77 -8.60
C TYR A 158 16.31 8.19 -9.54
N ARG A 159 15.57 9.26 -9.21
CA ARG A 159 14.52 9.81 -10.06
C ARG A 159 15.11 10.41 -11.33
N ARG A 160 14.28 10.49 -12.37
CA ARG A 160 14.62 11.10 -13.66
C ARG A 160 13.68 12.24 -13.97
N PHE A 161 14.22 13.25 -14.60
CA PHE A 161 13.47 14.37 -15.15
C PHE A 161 13.24 14.11 -16.63
N ASN A 162 12.00 14.05 -17.05
CA ASN A 162 11.61 13.84 -18.43
C ASN A 162 11.66 15.15 -19.21
N LEU A 163 11.70 15.07 -20.54
CA LEU A 163 11.74 16.25 -21.42
C LEU A 163 10.52 17.17 -21.29
N ASP A 164 9.38 16.63 -20.86
CA ASP A 164 8.15 17.38 -20.60
C ASP A 164 8.10 18.01 -19.20
N GLY A 165 9.18 17.93 -18.43
CA GLY A 165 9.29 18.41 -17.07
C GLY A 165 8.64 17.50 -16.01
N SER A 166 8.05 16.37 -16.41
CA SER A 166 7.52 15.39 -15.46
C SER A 166 8.64 14.56 -14.84
N ILE A 167 8.34 13.98 -13.65
CA ILE A 167 9.28 13.13 -12.94
C ILE A 167 8.89 11.67 -13.07
N SER A 168 9.88 10.82 -13.30
CA SER A 168 9.77 9.37 -13.27
C SER A 168 10.74 8.81 -12.24
N GLY A 169 10.25 8.00 -11.32
CA GLY A 169 11.03 7.41 -10.23
C GLY A 169 10.35 6.17 -9.66
N GLY A 170 10.93 5.66 -8.58
CA GLY A 170 10.47 4.44 -7.94
C GLY A 170 11.38 3.25 -8.15
N PRO A 171 10.99 2.03 -7.72
CA PRO A 171 11.85 0.86 -7.72
C PRO A 171 12.44 0.50 -9.07
N MET A 172 11.66 0.57 -10.15
CA MET A 172 12.17 0.27 -11.49
C MET A 172 13.37 1.15 -11.87
N HIS A 173 13.41 2.41 -11.40
CA HIS A 173 14.51 3.33 -11.69
C HIS A 173 15.75 3.06 -10.83
N TYR A 174 15.63 2.87 -9.52
CA TYR A 174 16.81 2.57 -8.71
C TYR A 174 17.34 1.14 -8.94
N MET A 175 16.50 0.18 -9.35
CA MET A 175 16.98 -1.12 -9.85
C MET A 175 17.77 -0.96 -11.13
N ALA A 176 17.19 -0.30 -12.15
CA ALA A 176 17.85 -0.14 -13.46
C ALA A 176 19.14 0.69 -13.37
N HIS A 177 19.14 1.79 -12.61
CA HIS A 177 20.27 2.74 -12.56
C HIS A 177 21.18 2.53 -11.35
N GLY A 178 20.62 2.27 -10.16
CA GLY A 178 21.40 2.05 -8.94
C GLY A 178 22.26 0.79 -9.03
N LEU A 179 21.69 -0.32 -9.49
CA LEU A 179 22.44 -1.56 -9.66
C LEU A 179 23.44 -1.46 -10.83
N THR A 180 23.12 -0.70 -11.89
CA THR A 180 24.08 -0.45 -12.98
C THR A 180 25.31 0.30 -12.48
N ARG A 181 25.16 1.30 -11.60
CA ARG A 181 26.29 2.00 -10.95
C ARG A 181 27.16 1.06 -10.10
N LYS A 182 26.54 0.00 -9.54
CA LYS A 182 27.24 -1.08 -8.81
C LYS A 182 27.79 -2.18 -9.72
N LYS A 183 27.84 -1.96 -11.06
CA LYS A 183 28.26 -2.95 -12.08
C LYS A 183 27.39 -4.22 -12.12
N LEU A 184 26.17 -4.16 -11.58
CA LEU A 184 25.18 -5.25 -11.53
C LEU A 184 24.04 -5.03 -12.54
N ARG A 185 24.35 -4.49 -13.72
CA ARG A 185 23.35 -4.23 -14.78
C ARG A 185 22.57 -5.48 -15.17
N TRP A 186 23.24 -6.63 -15.21
CA TRP A 186 22.65 -7.93 -15.55
C TRP A 186 21.55 -8.36 -14.59
N LEU A 187 21.60 -7.91 -13.33
CA LEU A 187 20.57 -8.16 -12.31
C LEU A 187 19.55 -6.99 -12.28
N GLY A 188 20.01 -5.76 -12.39
CA GLY A 188 19.16 -4.57 -12.26
C GLY A 188 18.10 -4.44 -13.36
N GLN A 189 18.43 -4.78 -14.60
CA GLN A 189 17.49 -4.71 -15.71
C GLN A 189 16.34 -5.74 -15.58
N PRO A 190 16.58 -7.05 -15.36
CA PRO A 190 15.49 -8.01 -15.14
C PRO A 190 14.63 -7.68 -13.93
N LEU A 191 15.23 -7.28 -12.80
CA LEU A 191 14.48 -6.90 -11.61
C LEU A 191 13.58 -5.68 -11.85
N SER A 192 14.06 -4.68 -12.61
CA SER A 192 13.26 -3.49 -12.93
C SER A 192 12.06 -3.80 -13.82
N VAL A 193 12.23 -4.68 -14.82
CA VAL A 193 11.14 -5.15 -15.67
C VAL A 193 10.15 -6.00 -14.88
N MET A 194 10.64 -6.94 -14.08
CA MET A 194 9.83 -7.78 -13.20
C MET A 194 8.98 -6.92 -12.26
N PHE A 195 9.61 -5.93 -11.60
CA PHE A 195 8.89 -5.00 -10.72
C PHE A 195 7.80 -4.24 -11.48
N ALA A 196 8.13 -3.69 -12.65
CA ALA A 196 7.17 -2.90 -13.43
C ALA A 196 5.95 -3.73 -13.86
N VAL A 197 6.15 -4.98 -14.30
CA VAL A 197 5.05 -5.91 -14.63
C VAL A 197 4.20 -6.21 -13.40
N LEU A 198 4.83 -6.57 -12.28
CA LEU A 198 4.12 -6.86 -11.03
C LEU A 198 3.35 -5.64 -10.50
N CYS A 199 3.91 -4.43 -10.64
CA CYS A 199 3.26 -3.19 -10.23
C CYS A 199 2.02 -2.87 -11.09
N ILE A 200 2.05 -3.17 -12.39
CA ILE A 200 0.87 -3.06 -13.26
C ILE A 200 -0.20 -4.06 -12.82
N CYS A 201 0.18 -5.32 -12.62
CA CYS A 201 -0.76 -6.36 -12.17
C CYS A 201 -1.33 -6.05 -10.78
N GLY A 202 -0.48 -5.70 -9.81
CA GLY A 202 -0.90 -5.31 -8.46
C GLY A 202 -1.79 -4.06 -8.46
N GLY A 203 -1.51 -3.10 -9.35
CA GLY A 203 -2.35 -1.93 -9.54
C GLY A 203 -3.74 -2.26 -10.08
N ILE A 204 -3.84 -3.18 -11.02
CA ILE A 204 -5.12 -3.63 -11.60
C ILE A 204 -5.90 -4.47 -10.58
N THR A 205 -5.26 -5.36 -9.85
CA THR A 205 -5.93 -6.26 -8.90
C THR A 205 -6.16 -5.60 -7.54
N GLY A 206 -5.08 -5.27 -6.82
CA GLY A 206 -5.10 -4.74 -5.46
C GLY A 206 -5.49 -3.28 -5.35
N GLY A 207 -4.97 -2.47 -6.26
CA GLY A 207 -5.24 -1.03 -6.29
C GLY A 207 -6.58 -0.66 -6.91
N ASN A 208 -7.21 -1.56 -7.67
CA ASN A 208 -8.42 -1.31 -8.44
C ASN A 208 -9.54 -2.30 -8.12
N MET A 209 -9.42 -3.55 -8.60
CA MET A 209 -10.53 -4.50 -8.63
C MET A 209 -11.08 -4.81 -7.23
N ILE A 210 -10.21 -5.08 -6.25
CA ILE A 210 -10.66 -5.36 -4.88
C ILE A 210 -11.31 -4.14 -4.22
N GLN A 211 -10.82 -2.94 -4.52
CA GLN A 211 -11.34 -1.71 -3.93
C GLN A 211 -12.77 -1.45 -4.39
N ILE A 212 -12.99 -1.52 -5.70
CA ILE A 212 -14.35 -1.30 -6.24
C ILE A 212 -15.29 -2.45 -5.87
N ASN A 213 -14.80 -3.69 -5.83
CA ASN A 213 -15.60 -4.85 -5.44
C ASN A 213 -16.17 -4.69 -4.02
N GLN A 214 -15.32 -4.43 -3.04
CA GLN A 214 -15.74 -4.22 -1.65
C GLN A 214 -16.66 -2.99 -1.51
N ALA A 215 -16.40 -1.92 -2.27
CA ALA A 215 -17.23 -0.72 -2.23
C ALA A 215 -18.62 -0.98 -2.84
N ALA A 216 -18.69 -1.69 -3.96
CA ALA A 216 -19.95 -2.03 -4.61
C ALA A 216 -20.79 -2.97 -3.73
N ASN A 217 -20.19 -4.01 -3.16
CA ASN A 217 -20.86 -4.93 -2.24
C ASN A 217 -21.42 -4.20 -1.01
N GLN A 218 -20.64 -3.35 -0.36
CA GLN A 218 -21.12 -2.58 0.79
C GLN A 218 -22.28 -1.66 0.42
N PHE A 219 -22.22 -1.03 -0.76
CA PHE A 219 -23.29 -0.13 -1.21
C PHE A 219 -24.58 -0.88 -1.50
N VAL A 220 -24.49 -2.04 -2.16
CA VAL A 220 -25.64 -2.92 -2.44
C VAL A 220 -26.22 -3.47 -1.13
N ASN A 221 -25.40 -3.90 -0.18
CA ASN A 221 -25.84 -4.42 1.12
C ASN A 221 -26.67 -3.38 1.89
N VAL A 222 -26.20 -2.13 1.94
CA VAL A 222 -26.92 -1.03 2.62
C VAL A 222 -28.21 -0.63 1.89
N ALA A 223 -28.27 -0.84 0.57
CA ALA A 223 -29.46 -0.56 -0.24
C ALA A 223 -30.54 -1.67 -0.17
N GLY A 224 -30.34 -2.70 0.68
CA GLY A 224 -31.28 -3.79 0.87
C GLY A 224 -30.78 -5.18 0.47
N GLY A 225 -29.50 -5.30 0.09
CA GLY A 225 -28.86 -6.57 -0.26
C GLY A 225 -29.54 -7.28 -1.43
N GLU A 226 -29.77 -8.58 -1.30
CA GLU A 226 -30.39 -9.42 -2.34
C GLU A 226 -31.82 -8.98 -2.68
N ASN A 227 -32.55 -8.40 -1.73
CA ASN A 227 -33.91 -7.90 -1.92
C ASN A 227 -33.97 -6.41 -2.28
N GLY A 228 -32.84 -5.74 -2.41
CA GLY A 228 -32.74 -4.30 -2.67
C GLY A 228 -32.82 -3.94 -4.16
N PRO A 229 -33.13 -2.68 -4.47
CA PRO A 229 -33.25 -2.20 -5.86
C PRO A 229 -31.92 -2.19 -6.62
N LEU A 230 -30.79 -2.35 -5.94
CA LEU A 230 -29.44 -2.36 -6.53
C LEU A 230 -28.87 -3.78 -6.69
N HIS A 231 -29.64 -4.84 -6.36
CA HIS A 231 -29.22 -6.20 -6.59
C HIS A 231 -28.93 -6.43 -8.08
N GLY A 232 -27.77 -7.03 -8.40
CA GLY A 232 -27.31 -7.24 -9.78
C GLY A 232 -26.80 -5.98 -10.50
N LEU A 233 -26.83 -4.79 -9.88
CA LEU A 233 -26.39 -3.54 -10.50
C LEU A 233 -24.98 -3.09 -10.05
N HIS A 234 -24.15 -4.02 -9.54
CA HIS A 234 -22.75 -3.74 -9.14
C HIS A 234 -21.96 -3.06 -10.27
N TRP A 235 -22.17 -3.48 -11.52
CA TRP A 235 -21.54 -2.89 -12.70
C TRP A 235 -21.84 -1.39 -12.87
N LEU A 236 -23.02 -0.93 -12.47
CA LEU A 236 -23.40 0.49 -12.56
C LEU A 236 -22.58 1.34 -11.58
N ILE A 237 -22.34 0.81 -10.36
CA ILE A 237 -21.46 1.45 -9.38
C ILE A 237 -20.02 1.48 -9.92
N GLY A 238 -19.55 0.36 -10.49
CA GLY A 238 -18.26 0.27 -11.16
C GLY A 238 -18.10 1.28 -12.30
N LEU A 239 -19.12 1.44 -13.13
CA LEU A 239 -19.13 2.42 -14.22
C LEU A 239 -19.04 3.85 -13.71
N GLY A 240 -19.87 4.21 -12.73
CA GLY A 240 -19.82 5.53 -12.11
C GLY A 240 -18.43 5.85 -11.56
N MET A 241 -17.82 4.89 -10.87
CA MET A 241 -16.44 5.00 -10.37
C MET A 241 -15.44 5.15 -11.52
N ALA A 242 -15.55 4.35 -12.59
CA ALA A 242 -14.64 4.41 -13.74
C ALA A 242 -14.69 5.79 -14.44
N ILE A 243 -15.85 6.40 -14.55
CA ILE A 243 -16.01 7.76 -15.10
C ILE A 243 -15.28 8.77 -14.19
N VAL A 244 -15.53 8.74 -12.90
CA VAL A 244 -14.91 9.69 -11.93
C VAL A 244 -13.39 9.52 -11.92
N VAL A 245 -12.90 8.28 -11.84
CA VAL A 245 -11.47 7.97 -11.87
C VAL A 245 -10.84 8.42 -13.19
N GLY A 246 -11.47 8.13 -14.32
CA GLY A 246 -10.99 8.54 -15.64
C GLY A 246 -10.79 10.05 -15.76
N LEU A 247 -11.77 10.84 -15.27
CA LEU A 247 -11.68 12.32 -15.27
C LEU A 247 -10.51 12.84 -14.42
N ILE A 248 -10.23 12.19 -13.28
CA ILE A 248 -9.13 12.60 -12.40
C ILE A 248 -7.78 12.20 -12.99
N VAL A 249 -7.64 10.95 -13.45
CA VAL A 249 -6.36 10.36 -13.87
C VAL A 249 -5.86 10.95 -15.19
N ILE A 250 -6.74 11.35 -16.10
CA ILE A 250 -6.37 12.03 -17.36
C ILE A 250 -5.59 13.33 -17.09
N GLY A 251 -5.84 14.02 -15.98
CA GLY A 251 -5.11 15.22 -15.58
C GLY A 251 -3.71 14.97 -14.97
N GLY A 252 -3.31 13.71 -14.84
CA GLY A 252 -2.01 13.31 -14.32
C GLY A 252 -1.83 13.58 -12.82
N ILE A 253 -0.56 13.52 -12.35
CA ILE A 253 -0.24 13.62 -10.91
C ILE A 253 -0.77 14.89 -10.25
N LYS A 254 -0.79 16.02 -10.95
CA LYS A 254 -1.25 17.30 -10.40
C LYS A 254 -2.74 17.27 -10.00
N ASN A 255 -3.57 16.57 -10.77
CA ASN A 255 -4.99 16.41 -10.44
C ASN A 255 -5.18 15.37 -9.33
N ILE A 256 -4.45 14.25 -9.40
CA ILE A 256 -4.47 13.20 -8.38
C ILE A 256 -4.16 13.81 -7.02
N VAL A 257 -3.07 14.56 -6.90
CA VAL A 257 -2.61 15.20 -5.67
C VAL A 257 -3.65 16.17 -5.10
N LYS A 258 -4.30 17.00 -5.96
CA LYS A 258 -5.36 17.94 -5.52
C LYS A 258 -6.58 17.22 -4.94
N VAL A 259 -6.85 16.03 -5.40
CA VAL A 259 -7.96 15.20 -4.89
C VAL A 259 -7.55 14.50 -3.61
N THR A 260 -6.38 13.86 -3.59
CA THR A 260 -5.90 13.07 -2.44
C THR A 260 -5.61 13.94 -1.23
N GLU A 261 -5.02 15.14 -1.40
CA GLU A 261 -4.73 16.05 -0.28
C GLU A 261 -5.98 16.49 0.50
N LYS A 262 -7.17 16.42 -0.11
CA LYS A 262 -8.46 16.75 0.52
C LYS A 262 -9.21 15.53 1.03
N ILE A 263 -9.28 14.48 0.20
CA ILE A 263 -10.07 13.28 0.53
C ILE A 263 -9.39 12.47 1.64
N VAL A 264 -8.06 12.36 1.63
CA VAL A 264 -7.35 11.48 2.57
C VAL A 264 -7.48 11.94 4.03
N PRO A 265 -7.23 13.20 4.38
CA PRO A 265 -7.46 13.65 5.76
C PRO A 265 -8.93 13.49 6.18
N LEU A 266 -9.88 13.78 5.28
CA LEU A 266 -11.31 13.66 5.56
C LEU A 266 -11.70 12.21 5.88
N LYS A 267 -11.32 11.25 5.01
CA LYS A 267 -11.67 9.83 5.21
C LYS A 267 -11.03 9.26 6.48
N ILE A 268 -9.75 9.64 6.75
CA ILE A 268 -9.04 9.22 7.97
C ILE A 268 -9.77 9.76 9.20
N PHE A 269 -10.11 11.06 9.20
CA PHE A 269 -10.78 11.69 10.35
C PHE A 269 -12.13 11.05 10.65
N ILE A 270 -12.98 10.81 9.64
CA ILE A 270 -14.30 10.21 9.85
C ILE A 270 -14.18 8.79 10.41
N TYR A 271 -13.30 7.98 9.84
CA TYR A 271 -13.10 6.61 10.30
C TYR A 271 -12.46 6.55 11.69
N LEU A 272 -11.45 7.38 11.94
CA LEU A 272 -10.80 7.53 13.24
C LEU A 272 -11.83 7.87 14.32
N PHE A 273 -12.71 8.84 14.04
CA PHE A 273 -13.78 9.23 14.95
C PHE A 273 -14.71 8.04 15.27
N ALA A 274 -15.12 7.29 14.26
CA ALA A 274 -16.00 6.15 14.45
C ALA A 274 -15.35 5.02 15.26
N ALA A 275 -14.11 4.63 14.92
CA ALA A 275 -13.38 3.61 15.66
C ALA A 275 -13.08 4.05 17.11
N MET A 276 -12.68 5.30 17.31
CA MET A 276 -12.46 5.85 18.65
C MET A 276 -13.73 5.91 19.49
N ALA A 277 -14.89 6.20 18.89
CA ALA A 277 -16.17 6.18 19.63
C ALA A 277 -16.45 4.80 20.21
N VAL A 278 -16.22 3.71 19.44
CA VAL A 278 -16.38 2.34 19.97
C VAL A 278 -15.43 2.08 21.14
N ILE A 279 -14.16 2.47 21.01
CA ILE A 279 -13.15 2.25 22.04
C ILE A 279 -13.45 3.05 23.29
N VAL A 280 -13.84 4.33 23.17
CA VAL A 280 -14.15 5.22 24.29
C VAL A 280 -15.42 4.77 25.02
N CYS A 281 -16.48 4.40 24.29
CA CYS A 281 -17.70 3.86 24.91
C CYS A 281 -17.45 2.57 25.69
N ASN A 282 -16.42 1.81 25.31
CA ASN A 282 -16.05 0.54 25.93
C ASN A 282 -14.67 0.60 26.62
N PHE A 283 -14.25 1.75 27.13
CA PHE A 283 -12.87 1.98 27.61
C PHE A 283 -12.43 0.98 28.70
N LYS A 284 -13.37 0.48 29.52
CA LYS A 284 -13.10 -0.53 30.58
C LYS A 284 -12.61 -1.86 30.01
N LEU A 285 -12.92 -2.16 28.77
CA LEU A 285 -12.54 -3.41 28.09
C LEU A 285 -11.18 -3.29 27.36
N ILE A 286 -10.58 -2.11 27.26
CA ILE A 286 -9.28 -1.90 26.58
C ILE A 286 -8.19 -2.82 27.14
N PRO A 287 -7.96 -2.93 28.48
CA PRO A 287 -6.91 -3.80 29.01
C PRO A 287 -7.16 -5.27 28.69
N HIS A 288 -8.43 -5.70 28.72
CA HIS A 288 -8.82 -7.05 28.39
C HIS A 288 -8.61 -7.38 26.91
N ALA A 289 -8.99 -6.46 26.02
CA ALA A 289 -8.76 -6.60 24.57
C ALA A 289 -7.26 -6.65 24.23
N ALA A 290 -6.46 -5.77 24.82
CA ALA A 290 -5.01 -5.79 24.67
C ALA A 290 -4.40 -7.12 25.12
N TRP A 291 -4.86 -7.63 26.27
CA TRP A 291 -4.44 -8.95 26.77
C TRP A 291 -4.80 -10.08 25.81
N ILE A 292 -6.03 -10.10 25.27
CA ILE A 292 -6.47 -11.10 24.28
C ILE A 292 -5.59 -11.05 23.05
N ILE A 293 -5.35 -9.86 22.49
CA ILE A 293 -4.51 -9.66 21.28
C ILE A 293 -3.11 -10.24 21.50
N VAL A 294 -2.47 -9.90 22.61
CA VAL A 294 -1.11 -10.40 22.92
C VAL A 294 -1.12 -11.89 23.22
N LYS A 295 -2.05 -12.37 24.05
CA LYS A 295 -2.14 -13.79 24.42
C LYS A 295 -2.35 -14.70 23.22
N GLU A 296 -3.30 -14.35 22.34
CA GLU A 296 -3.63 -15.17 21.17
C GLU A 296 -2.54 -15.09 20.07
N ALA A 297 -1.70 -14.03 20.07
CA ALA A 297 -0.58 -13.89 19.13
C ALA A 297 0.53 -14.94 19.33
N PHE A 298 0.66 -15.48 20.57
CA PHE A 298 1.71 -16.44 20.94
C PHE A 298 1.16 -17.78 21.41
N LYS A 299 -0.12 -18.02 21.31
CA LYS A 299 -0.75 -19.27 21.71
C LYS A 299 -0.46 -20.36 20.68
N PRO A 300 0.24 -21.47 21.05
CA PRO A 300 0.63 -22.52 20.12
C PRO A 300 -0.55 -23.15 19.38
N GLU A 301 -1.62 -23.40 20.11
CA GLU A 301 -2.88 -23.96 19.60
C GLU A 301 -4.05 -23.03 19.92
N SER A 302 -4.85 -22.71 18.95
CA SER A 302 -6.08 -21.94 19.12
C SER A 302 -7.16 -22.46 18.17
N VAL A 303 -8.42 -22.08 18.43
CA VAL A 303 -9.56 -22.34 17.52
C VAL A 303 -9.31 -21.80 16.11
N TYR A 304 -8.42 -20.84 15.97
CA TYR A 304 -8.05 -20.15 14.72
C TYR A 304 -6.74 -20.68 14.07
N GLY A 305 -6.20 -21.83 14.51
CA GLY A 305 -5.00 -22.41 13.91
C GLY A 305 -3.66 -22.04 14.57
N GLY A 306 -3.68 -21.25 15.67
CA GLY A 306 -2.50 -20.99 16.49
C GLY A 306 -1.61 -19.84 16.04
N MET A 307 -0.45 -19.71 16.70
CA MET A 307 0.48 -18.59 16.57
C MET A 307 0.94 -18.35 15.11
N PHE A 308 1.24 -19.41 14.37
CA PHE A 308 1.73 -19.26 12.99
C PHE A 308 0.66 -18.74 12.04
N VAL A 309 -0.60 -19.19 12.20
CA VAL A 309 -1.71 -18.68 11.38
C VAL A 309 -1.98 -17.21 11.72
N ALA A 310 -1.98 -16.84 13.00
CA ALA A 310 -2.09 -15.45 13.43
C ALA A 310 -0.97 -14.59 12.84
N MET A 311 0.28 -15.07 12.87
CA MET A 311 1.44 -14.39 12.31
C MET A 311 1.32 -14.23 10.78
N ILE A 312 1.01 -15.30 10.07
CA ILE A 312 0.87 -15.28 8.60
C ILE A 312 -0.22 -14.29 8.18
N MET A 313 -1.41 -14.41 8.77
CA MET A 313 -2.53 -13.54 8.45
C MET A 313 -2.26 -12.08 8.82
N GLY A 314 -1.67 -11.85 9.99
CA GLY A 314 -1.31 -10.52 10.45
C GLY A 314 -0.27 -9.86 9.56
N LEU A 315 0.83 -10.52 9.23
CA LEU A 315 1.88 -9.97 8.38
C LEU A 315 1.43 -9.77 6.93
N ARG A 316 0.66 -10.73 6.34
CA ARG A 316 0.06 -10.55 5.00
C ARG A 316 -0.78 -9.28 4.93
N ARG A 317 -1.66 -9.08 5.91
CA ARG A 317 -2.55 -7.90 5.95
C ARG A 317 -1.78 -6.62 6.31
N SER A 318 -0.73 -6.70 7.11
CA SER A 318 0.15 -5.56 7.35
C SER A 318 0.79 -5.07 6.05
N VAL A 319 1.39 -5.97 5.26
CA VAL A 319 2.01 -5.62 3.97
C VAL A 319 0.99 -5.08 2.99
N GLN A 320 -0.19 -5.67 2.90
CA GLN A 320 -1.26 -5.19 2.03
C GLN A 320 -1.78 -3.81 2.45
N SER A 321 -1.76 -3.51 3.76
CA SER A 321 -2.24 -2.24 4.30
C SER A 321 -1.23 -1.12 4.16
N ASN A 322 0.04 -1.34 4.55
CA ASN A 322 1.06 -0.30 4.58
C ASN A 322 2.00 -0.31 3.35
N GLU A 323 1.94 -1.35 2.51
CA GLU A 323 2.74 -1.52 1.29
C GLU A 323 4.27 -1.37 1.52
N ALA A 324 4.75 -1.59 2.74
CA ALA A 324 6.18 -1.51 3.04
C ALA A 324 6.93 -2.72 2.47
N GLY A 325 8.01 -2.47 1.79
CA GLY A 325 8.78 -3.50 1.09
C GLY A 325 8.25 -3.81 -0.31
N THR A 326 7.03 -3.39 -0.67
CA THR A 326 6.47 -3.63 -2.01
C THR A 326 6.98 -2.66 -3.07
N GLY A 327 7.31 -1.42 -2.68
CA GLY A 327 7.86 -0.41 -3.60
C GLY A 327 6.83 0.40 -4.39
N SER A 328 5.54 0.33 -4.08
CA SER A 328 4.48 1.09 -4.75
C SER A 328 4.55 2.59 -4.46
N ALA A 329 4.47 2.98 -3.19
CA ALA A 329 4.47 4.37 -2.75
C ALA A 329 5.74 5.18 -3.14
N PRO A 330 6.96 4.61 -3.23
CA PRO A 330 8.15 5.28 -3.74
C PRO A 330 7.97 5.95 -5.10
N ILE A 331 7.05 5.47 -5.92
CA ILE A 331 6.76 6.06 -7.25
C ILE A 331 6.22 7.49 -7.12
N VAL A 332 5.38 7.75 -6.11
CA VAL A 332 4.90 9.10 -5.85
C VAL A 332 5.88 9.91 -5.00
N TYR A 333 6.59 9.29 -4.06
CA TYR A 333 7.61 9.99 -3.29
C TYR A 333 8.74 10.57 -4.16
N ALA A 334 9.04 9.97 -5.29
CA ALA A 334 10.01 10.49 -6.26
C ALA A 334 9.62 11.87 -6.83
N THR A 335 8.32 12.23 -6.83
CA THR A 335 7.84 13.49 -7.41
C THR A 335 8.02 14.70 -6.50
N VAL A 336 8.48 14.52 -5.27
CA VAL A 336 8.53 15.56 -4.26
C VAL A 336 9.54 16.66 -4.62
N LYS A 337 9.20 17.91 -4.29
CA LYS A 337 10.10 19.08 -4.41
C LYS A 337 11.13 19.03 -3.29
N THR A 338 12.28 18.42 -3.55
CA THR A 338 13.41 18.39 -2.64
C THR A 338 14.69 18.03 -3.38
N ASP A 339 15.80 18.60 -2.96
CA ASP A 339 17.14 18.22 -3.40
C ASP A 339 17.82 17.25 -2.41
N GLU A 340 17.10 16.96 -1.28
CA GLU A 340 17.57 16.06 -0.22
C GLU A 340 16.77 14.75 -0.19
N PRO A 341 17.26 13.66 -0.79
CA PRO A 341 16.54 12.39 -0.86
C PRO A 341 16.09 11.86 0.50
N LEU A 342 16.94 12.02 1.52
CA LEU A 342 16.69 11.52 2.87
C LEU A 342 15.56 12.27 3.59
N SER A 343 15.34 13.55 3.24
CA SER A 343 14.22 14.34 3.78
C SER A 343 12.89 13.64 3.49
N GLN A 344 12.69 13.17 2.26
CA GLN A 344 11.50 12.41 1.89
C GLN A 344 11.48 11.00 2.49
N GLY A 345 12.65 10.38 2.69
CA GLY A 345 12.77 9.12 3.43
C GLY A 345 12.20 9.25 4.85
N PHE A 346 12.53 10.32 5.57
CA PHE A 346 11.95 10.60 6.90
C PHE A 346 10.43 10.79 6.82
N VAL A 347 9.91 11.56 5.88
CA VAL A 347 8.46 11.74 5.70
C VAL A 347 7.77 10.40 5.48
N ALA A 348 8.38 9.49 4.72
CA ALA A 348 7.83 8.17 4.44
C ALA A 348 7.71 7.23 5.65
N LEU A 349 8.43 7.51 6.77
CA LEU A 349 8.23 6.80 8.04
C LEU A 349 6.78 6.91 8.55
N LEU A 350 6.12 8.03 8.26
CA LEU A 350 4.77 8.31 8.76
C LEU A 350 3.71 7.45 8.06
N ASP A 351 3.96 6.95 6.85
CA ASP A 351 2.99 6.16 6.10
C ASP A 351 2.66 4.82 6.82
N PRO A 352 3.62 3.90 7.12
CA PRO A 352 3.31 2.69 7.87
C PRO A 352 2.85 2.97 9.30
N PHE A 353 3.33 4.03 9.93
CA PHE A 353 2.88 4.41 11.27
C PHE A 353 1.40 4.77 11.29
N LEU A 354 0.96 5.68 10.42
CA LEU A 354 -0.46 6.10 10.35
C LEU A 354 -1.35 4.94 9.94
N THR A 355 -0.91 4.13 8.98
CA THR A 355 -1.66 2.96 8.52
C THR A 355 -1.77 1.91 9.64
N GLY A 356 -0.66 1.62 10.33
CA GLY A 356 -0.64 0.69 11.47
C GLY A 356 -1.50 1.18 12.63
N PHE A 357 -1.51 2.49 12.88
CA PHE A 357 -2.38 3.10 13.88
C PHE A 357 -3.87 2.89 13.54
N MET A 358 -4.26 3.12 12.28
CA MET A 358 -5.62 2.84 11.81
C MET A 358 -6.00 1.37 11.96
N CYS A 359 -5.11 0.45 11.58
CA CYS A 359 -5.31 -1.00 11.77
C CYS A 359 -5.47 -1.36 13.24
N THR A 360 -4.69 -0.73 14.12
CA THR A 360 -4.77 -0.96 15.57
C THR A 360 -6.14 -0.57 16.11
N LEU A 361 -6.66 0.59 15.73
CA LEU A 361 -7.99 1.03 16.17
C LEU A 361 -9.10 0.11 15.65
N THR A 362 -9.00 -0.32 14.38
CA THR A 362 -9.93 -1.30 13.82
C THR A 362 -9.91 -2.61 14.61
N ALA A 363 -8.72 -3.13 14.92
CA ALA A 363 -8.56 -4.35 15.68
C ALA A 363 -9.13 -4.24 17.10
N PHE A 364 -8.85 -3.13 17.78
CA PHE A 364 -9.44 -2.86 19.11
C PHE A 364 -10.95 -2.78 19.06
N ALA A 365 -11.54 -2.08 18.08
CA ALA A 365 -12.98 -2.00 17.92
C ALA A 365 -13.61 -3.39 17.74
N ILE A 366 -13.03 -4.24 16.90
CA ILE A 366 -13.50 -5.62 16.64
C ILE A 366 -13.35 -6.50 17.88
N VAL A 367 -12.21 -6.43 18.58
CA VAL A 367 -11.95 -7.31 19.75
C VAL A 367 -12.75 -6.88 20.97
N ILE A 368 -12.87 -5.57 21.22
CA ILE A 368 -13.66 -5.02 22.35
C ILE A 368 -15.14 -5.39 22.24
N THR A 369 -15.71 -5.30 21.03
CA THR A 369 -17.13 -5.63 20.80
C THR A 369 -17.40 -7.13 20.76
N GLY A 370 -16.36 -7.95 20.57
CA GLY A 370 -16.47 -9.40 20.52
C GLY A 370 -17.08 -9.97 19.23
N VAL A 371 -17.37 -9.14 18.23
CA VAL A 371 -17.97 -9.55 16.95
C VAL A 371 -17.13 -10.57 16.17
N TYR A 372 -15.81 -10.64 16.43
CA TYR A 372 -14.94 -11.64 15.82
C TYR A 372 -15.37 -13.08 16.11
N LYS A 373 -16.10 -13.32 17.21
CA LYS A 373 -16.56 -14.67 17.60
C LYS A 373 -17.66 -15.19 16.67
N THR A 374 -18.51 -14.29 16.16
CA THR A 374 -19.62 -14.64 15.24
C THR A 374 -19.16 -14.76 13.79
N HIS A 375 -18.01 -14.19 13.45
CA HIS A 375 -17.43 -14.19 12.10
C HIS A 375 -16.23 -15.13 11.96
N ALA A 376 -15.97 -15.98 12.96
CA ALA A 376 -14.82 -16.90 12.96
C ALA A 376 -14.87 -17.90 11.80
N GLY A 377 -13.76 -18.04 11.08
CA GLY A 377 -13.61 -18.97 9.95
C GLY A 377 -14.28 -18.55 8.64
N HIS A 378 -14.93 -17.40 8.59
CA HIS A 378 -15.50 -16.84 7.38
C HIS A 378 -14.63 -15.69 6.85
N THR A 379 -14.57 -15.52 5.53
CA THR A 379 -13.85 -14.39 4.90
C THR A 379 -14.67 -13.09 5.06
N SER A 380 -14.93 -12.69 6.31
CA SER A 380 -15.70 -11.50 6.63
C SER A 380 -14.77 -10.28 6.64
N GLY A 381 -14.94 -9.40 5.67
CA GLY A 381 -14.15 -8.18 5.54
C GLY A 381 -14.83 -6.98 6.20
N ILE A 382 -15.41 -6.11 5.36
CA ILE A 382 -16.01 -4.85 5.81
C ILE A 382 -17.22 -5.04 6.73
N GLU A 383 -17.93 -6.15 6.58
CA GLU A 383 -19.12 -6.49 7.36
C GLU A 383 -18.80 -6.57 8.86
N MET A 384 -17.76 -7.32 9.25
CA MET A 384 -17.35 -7.43 10.64
C MET A 384 -16.98 -6.08 11.27
N THR A 385 -16.29 -5.21 10.50
CA THR A 385 -15.97 -3.86 10.96
C THR A 385 -17.23 -3.00 11.09
N SER A 386 -18.17 -3.14 10.16
CA SER A 386 -19.46 -2.47 10.20
C SER A 386 -20.24 -2.87 11.45
N ASP A 387 -20.31 -4.15 11.76
CA ASP A 387 -21.00 -4.69 12.94
C ASP A 387 -20.35 -4.21 14.24
N ALA A 388 -19.01 -4.19 14.29
CA ALA A 388 -18.29 -3.66 15.44
C ALA A 388 -18.66 -2.19 15.75
N ILE A 389 -18.73 -1.34 14.73
CA ILE A 389 -19.03 0.08 14.90
C ILE A 389 -20.53 0.30 15.11
N SER A 390 -21.39 -0.47 14.45
CA SER A 390 -22.85 -0.36 14.60
C SER A 390 -23.35 -0.72 16.01
N SER A 391 -22.57 -1.46 16.78
CA SER A 391 -22.86 -1.75 18.19
C SER A 391 -22.97 -0.49 19.07
N VAL A 392 -22.28 0.61 18.65
CA VAL A 392 -22.32 1.90 19.34
C VAL A 392 -23.07 2.96 18.50
N MET A 393 -22.94 2.88 17.18
CA MET A 393 -23.55 3.81 16.23
C MET A 393 -24.42 3.05 15.21
N PRO A 394 -25.69 2.79 15.47
CA PRO A 394 -26.57 1.97 14.61
C PRO A 394 -26.75 2.52 13.17
N PHE A 395 -26.56 3.83 12.97
CA PHE A 395 -26.62 4.45 11.64
C PHE A 395 -25.33 4.30 10.83
N PHE A 396 -24.25 3.82 11.45
CA PHE A 396 -22.91 3.78 10.86
C PHE A 396 -22.82 2.95 9.56
N PRO A 397 -23.51 1.82 9.38
CA PRO A 397 -23.43 1.07 8.12
C PRO A 397 -23.77 1.91 6.88
N LYS A 398 -24.73 2.85 6.99
CA LYS A 398 -25.07 3.78 5.89
C LYS A 398 -23.97 4.80 5.64
N LEU A 399 -23.37 5.34 6.71
CA LEU A 399 -22.23 6.25 6.61
C LEU A 399 -21.01 5.53 6.05
N LEU A 400 -20.77 4.30 6.50
CA LEU A 400 -19.66 3.46 6.06
C LEU A 400 -19.72 3.20 4.55
N ALA A 401 -20.89 2.99 3.96
CA ALA A 401 -21.01 2.81 2.51
C ALA A 401 -20.46 4.00 1.72
N GLY A 402 -20.77 5.23 2.16
CA GLY A 402 -20.21 6.45 1.57
C GLY A 402 -18.69 6.57 1.79
N ILE A 403 -18.23 6.27 3.00
CA ILE A 403 -16.80 6.29 3.37
C ILE A 403 -16.02 5.27 2.51
N VAL A 404 -16.53 4.06 2.35
CA VAL A 404 -15.90 3.00 1.57
C VAL A 404 -15.74 3.38 0.10
N LEU A 405 -16.72 4.09 -0.48
CA LEU A 405 -16.58 4.65 -1.83
C LEU A 405 -15.44 5.69 -1.91
N LEU A 406 -15.28 6.55 -0.89
CA LEU A 406 -14.16 7.50 -0.82
C LEU A 406 -12.82 6.78 -0.66
N TYR A 407 -12.77 5.70 0.15
CA TYR A 407 -11.58 4.87 0.28
C TYR A 407 -11.22 4.21 -1.05
N ALA A 408 -12.19 3.59 -1.71
CA ALA A 408 -11.99 2.97 -3.02
C ALA A 408 -11.51 4.00 -4.05
N LEU A 409 -12.21 5.13 -4.21
CA LEU A 409 -11.83 6.19 -5.13
C LEU A 409 -10.38 6.63 -4.91
N SER A 410 -10.02 6.95 -3.68
CA SER A 410 -8.71 7.48 -3.36
C SER A 410 -7.59 6.46 -3.63
N THR A 411 -7.81 5.18 -3.33
CA THR A 411 -6.84 4.11 -3.59
C THR A 411 -6.70 3.84 -5.10
N ILE A 412 -7.82 3.75 -5.80
CA ILE A 412 -7.84 3.52 -7.26
C ILE A 412 -7.05 4.60 -8.01
N ILE A 413 -7.23 5.89 -7.68
CA ILE A 413 -6.51 6.97 -8.37
C ILE A 413 -5.00 6.97 -8.09
N SER A 414 -4.57 6.61 -6.89
CA SER A 414 -3.14 6.51 -6.55
C SER A 414 -2.48 5.33 -7.27
N TRP A 415 -3.11 4.18 -7.26
CA TRP A 415 -2.62 3.00 -7.95
C TRP A 415 -2.69 3.12 -9.49
N ALA A 416 -3.64 3.90 -10.02
CA ALA A 416 -3.64 4.26 -11.43
C ALA A 416 -2.34 4.99 -11.83
N TYR A 417 -1.84 5.88 -10.96
CA TYR A 417 -0.57 6.56 -11.18
C TYR A 417 0.63 5.60 -11.11
N TYR A 418 0.67 4.70 -10.11
CA TYR A 418 1.75 3.73 -9.97
C TYR A 418 1.82 2.79 -11.18
N GLY A 419 0.68 2.24 -11.58
CA GLY A 419 0.59 1.38 -12.76
C GLY A 419 0.94 2.11 -14.05
N GLN A 420 0.49 3.37 -14.23
CA GLN A 420 0.82 4.18 -15.40
C GLN A 420 2.33 4.46 -15.51
N LYS A 421 3.00 4.79 -14.40
CA LYS A 421 4.45 5.02 -14.40
C LYS A 421 5.22 3.73 -14.71
N SER A 422 4.76 2.59 -14.20
CA SER A 422 5.33 1.27 -14.53
C SER A 422 5.09 0.88 -15.98
N TRP A 423 3.90 1.18 -16.53
CA TRP A 423 3.59 1.02 -17.95
C TRP A 423 4.48 1.87 -18.85
N ASN A 424 4.65 3.14 -18.49
CA ASN A 424 5.50 4.06 -19.24
C ASN A 424 6.98 3.65 -19.17
N PHE A 425 7.43 3.05 -18.07
CA PHE A 425 8.78 2.49 -17.96
C PHE A 425 9.01 1.35 -18.97
N LEU A 426 8.04 0.47 -19.17
CA LEU A 426 8.15 -0.68 -20.09
C LEU A 426 7.96 -0.28 -21.56
N PHE A 427 6.95 0.54 -21.85
CA PHE A 427 6.55 0.86 -23.23
C PHE A 427 6.99 2.25 -23.70
N GLY A 428 7.63 3.03 -22.83
CA GLY A 428 8.10 4.40 -23.08
C GLY A 428 7.04 5.46 -22.78
N GLU A 429 7.52 6.67 -22.53
CA GLU A 429 6.67 7.85 -22.27
C GLU A 429 5.89 8.26 -23.53
N GLY A 430 4.66 8.78 -23.33
CA GLY A 430 3.85 9.32 -24.43
C GLY A 430 2.35 9.36 -24.13
N LYS A 431 1.67 10.43 -24.55
CA LYS A 431 0.23 10.64 -24.29
C LYS A 431 -0.66 9.48 -24.75
N LYS A 432 -0.38 8.89 -25.91
CA LYS A 432 -1.17 7.76 -26.43
C LYS A 432 -0.99 6.52 -25.56
N ARG A 433 0.24 6.19 -25.15
CA ARG A 433 0.56 5.03 -24.31
C ARG A 433 -0.03 5.16 -22.92
N SER A 434 0.07 6.35 -22.32
CA SER A 434 -0.58 6.65 -21.03
C SER A 434 -2.10 6.52 -21.12
N LEU A 435 -2.72 7.04 -22.20
CA LEU A 435 -4.16 6.93 -22.41
C LEU A 435 -4.61 5.47 -22.58
N THR A 436 -3.84 4.64 -23.28
CA THR A 436 -4.13 3.21 -23.44
C THR A 436 -4.18 2.51 -22.07
N PHE A 437 -3.19 2.77 -21.22
CA PHE A 437 -3.21 2.22 -19.85
C PHE A 437 -4.42 2.73 -19.05
N GLN A 438 -4.71 4.02 -19.10
CA GLN A 438 -5.83 4.61 -18.36
C GLN A 438 -7.18 4.01 -18.78
N LEU A 439 -7.39 3.78 -20.09
CA LEU A 439 -8.59 3.14 -20.61
C LEU A 439 -8.70 1.68 -20.13
N LEU A 440 -7.61 0.93 -20.21
CA LEU A 440 -7.53 -0.44 -19.72
C LEU A 440 -7.84 -0.49 -18.22
N TYR A 441 -7.22 0.40 -17.44
CA TYR A 441 -7.41 0.49 -16.00
C TYR A 441 -8.86 0.79 -15.61
N CYS A 442 -9.52 1.73 -16.33
CA CYS A 442 -10.94 2.03 -16.13
C CYS A 442 -11.86 0.86 -16.50
N ALA A 443 -11.52 0.06 -17.53
CA ALA A 443 -12.27 -1.14 -17.85
C ALA A 443 -12.24 -2.17 -16.71
N PHE A 444 -11.08 -2.34 -16.06
CA PHE A 444 -10.94 -3.23 -14.91
C PHE A 444 -11.67 -2.74 -13.65
N ILE A 445 -12.01 -1.45 -13.53
CA ILE A 445 -12.92 -0.96 -12.46
C ILE A 445 -14.31 -1.59 -12.64
N VAL A 446 -14.84 -1.58 -13.86
CA VAL A 446 -16.17 -2.15 -14.15
C VAL A 446 -16.15 -3.67 -13.96
N ILE A 447 -15.15 -4.35 -14.49
CA ILE A 447 -15.00 -5.81 -14.33
C ILE A 447 -14.88 -6.18 -12.85
N GLY A 448 -14.02 -5.49 -12.09
CA GLY A 448 -13.79 -5.76 -10.66
C GLY A 448 -15.03 -5.58 -9.81
N SER A 449 -15.96 -4.70 -10.19
CA SER A 449 -17.19 -4.48 -9.43
C SER A 449 -18.16 -5.67 -9.43
N VAL A 450 -18.07 -6.55 -10.43
CA VAL A 450 -18.99 -7.70 -10.57
C VAL A 450 -18.37 -9.05 -10.21
N LEU A 451 -17.05 -9.10 -9.99
CA LEU A 451 -16.35 -10.38 -9.74
C LEU A 451 -16.57 -10.92 -8.32
N ASN A 452 -16.39 -12.23 -8.17
CA ASN A 452 -16.38 -12.89 -6.87
C ASN A 452 -15.16 -12.41 -6.03
N VAL A 453 -15.43 -12.07 -4.77
CA VAL A 453 -14.45 -11.50 -3.82
C VAL A 453 -13.24 -12.42 -3.61
N THR A 454 -13.46 -13.73 -3.47
CA THR A 454 -12.40 -14.70 -3.10
C THR A 454 -11.31 -14.79 -4.18
N SER A 455 -11.71 -14.91 -5.46
CA SER A 455 -10.76 -14.98 -6.58
C SER A 455 -9.94 -13.71 -6.72
N VAL A 456 -10.55 -12.55 -6.46
CA VAL A 456 -9.86 -11.25 -6.51
C VAL A 456 -8.86 -11.09 -5.35
N ILE A 457 -9.17 -11.57 -4.14
CA ILE A 457 -8.28 -11.49 -2.99
C ILE A 457 -7.00 -12.30 -3.21
N ASN A 458 -7.11 -13.54 -3.68
CA ASN A 458 -5.95 -14.42 -3.85
C ASN A 458 -4.93 -13.84 -4.85
N ILE A 459 -5.39 -13.40 -6.00
CA ILE A 459 -4.51 -12.80 -7.02
C ILE A 459 -3.93 -11.46 -6.54
N THR A 460 -4.72 -10.67 -5.83
CA THR A 460 -4.26 -9.40 -5.25
C THR A 460 -3.10 -9.61 -4.29
N ASP A 461 -3.28 -10.50 -3.32
CA ASP A 461 -2.26 -10.78 -2.31
C ASP A 461 -0.98 -11.29 -2.96
N ALA A 462 -1.11 -12.22 -3.93
CA ALA A 462 0.04 -12.76 -4.64
C ALA A 462 0.80 -11.68 -5.43
N MET A 463 0.11 -10.86 -6.22
CA MET A 463 0.75 -9.82 -7.05
C MET A 463 1.40 -8.72 -6.21
N MET A 464 0.72 -8.22 -5.18
CA MET A 464 1.25 -7.15 -4.32
C MET A 464 2.46 -7.62 -3.52
N ILE A 465 2.39 -8.81 -2.94
CA ILE A 465 3.48 -9.37 -2.14
C ILE A 465 4.67 -9.74 -3.03
N ALA A 466 4.43 -10.25 -4.25
CA ALA A 466 5.50 -10.56 -5.21
C ALA A 466 6.36 -9.34 -5.58
N MET A 467 5.79 -8.13 -5.59
CA MET A 467 6.55 -6.88 -5.82
C MET A 467 7.70 -6.73 -4.82
N SER A 468 7.55 -7.27 -3.60
CA SER A 468 8.58 -7.18 -2.56
C SER A 468 9.86 -7.95 -2.92
N ILE A 469 9.79 -8.98 -3.76
CA ILE A 469 10.95 -9.79 -4.13
C ILE A 469 12.02 -8.93 -4.84
N PRO A 470 11.75 -8.36 -6.03
CA PRO A 470 12.73 -7.54 -6.72
C PRO A 470 13.10 -6.28 -5.93
N ASN A 471 12.13 -5.70 -5.20
CA ASN A 471 12.34 -4.48 -4.46
C ASN A 471 13.32 -4.66 -3.28
N ILE A 472 13.09 -5.63 -2.42
CA ILE A 472 13.93 -5.88 -1.25
C ILE A 472 15.34 -6.33 -1.67
N ILE A 473 15.49 -7.12 -2.75
CA ILE A 473 16.82 -7.47 -3.29
C ILE A 473 17.61 -6.19 -3.63
N ALA A 474 16.99 -5.27 -4.36
CA ALA A 474 17.64 -4.01 -4.71
C ALA A 474 17.96 -3.15 -3.49
N MET A 475 17.06 -3.10 -2.51
CA MET A 475 17.27 -2.38 -1.26
C MET A 475 18.47 -2.92 -0.47
N TYR A 476 18.64 -4.24 -0.36
CA TYR A 476 19.81 -4.85 0.30
C TYR A 476 21.12 -4.44 -0.38
N ILE A 477 21.17 -4.49 -1.71
CA ILE A 477 22.36 -4.13 -2.48
C ILE A 477 22.71 -2.64 -2.33
N LEU A 478 21.69 -1.79 -2.24
CA LEU A 478 21.84 -0.34 -2.13
C LEU A 478 21.86 0.18 -0.67
N ALA A 479 21.66 -0.70 0.31
CA ALA A 479 21.66 -0.37 1.74
C ALA A 479 22.91 0.40 2.22
N PRO A 480 24.15 0.03 1.81
CA PRO A 480 25.36 0.77 2.22
C PRO A 480 25.35 2.23 1.75
N GLU A 481 24.79 2.48 0.58
CA GLU A 481 24.68 3.83 0.01
C GLU A 481 23.70 4.68 0.81
N VAL A 482 22.51 4.14 1.13
CA VAL A 482 21.54 4.82 1.99
C VAL A 482 22.13 5.12 3.37
N LYS A 483 22.90 4.20 3.96
CA LYS A 483 23.56 4.41 5.25
C LYS A 483 24.60 5.52 5.19
N LYS A 484 25.41 5.59 4.11
CA LYS A 484 26.38 6.67 3.87
C LYS A 484 25.68 8.01 3.78
N ASP A 485 24.64 8.09 2.97
CA ASP A 485 23.85 9.33 2.79
C ASP A 485 23.18 9.75 4.10
N LEU A 486 22.66 8.79 4.89
CA LEU A 486 22.04 9.07 6.18
C LEU A 486 23.05 9.68 7.17
N LYS A 487 24.28 9.18 7.21
CA LYS A 487 25.34 9.78 8.04
C LYS A 487 25.60 11.24 7.65
N ALA A 488 25.80 11.49 6.36
CA ALA A 488 26.02 12.86 5.85
C ALA A 488 24.83 13.79 6.14
N TYR A 489 23.61 13.30 5.97
CA TYR A 489 22.40 14.05 6.30
C TYR A 489 22.32 14.39 7.78
N CYS A 490 22.60 13.42 8.66
CA CYS A 490 22.59 13.65 10.12
C CYS A 490 23.64 14.66 10.57
N GLN A 491 24.82 14.67 9.95
CA GLN A 491 25.86 15.68 10.21
C GLN A 491 25.40 17.06 9.74
N LYS A 492 24.90 17.18 8.52
CA LYS A 492 24.43 18.44 7.93
C LYS A 492 23.34 19.10 8.78
N TYR A 493 22.39 18.32 9.28
CA TYR A 493 21.24 18.81 10.04
C TYR A 493 21.39 18.71 11.57
N LYS A 494 22.59 18.36 12.06
CA LYS A 494 22.93 18.25 13.49
C LYS A 494 21.98 17.34 14.28
N LEU A 495 21.51 16.26 13.65
CA LEU A 495 20.61 15.28 14.27
C LEU A 495 21.33 14.35 15.26
N GLY A 496 22.63 14.53 15.48
CA GLY A 496 23.46 13.73 16.36
C GLY A 496 23.07 13.71 17.84
N LYS A 497 22.21 14.64 18.28
CA LYS A 497 21.62 14.60 19.64
C LYS A 497 20.59 13.47 19.79
N LEU A 498 20.03 12.99 18.68
CA LEU A 498 19.02 11.92 18.62
C LEU A 498 19.66 10.53 18.40
N ILE A 499 20.93 10.51 17.95
CA ILE A 499 21.69 9.30 17.66
C ILE A 499 22.91 9.30 18.58
N ASN A 500 23.29 8.14 19.12
CA ASN A 500 24.48 7.99 19.96
C ASN A 500 25.73 8.58 19.24
N ARG A 501 26.50 9.43 19.91
CA ARG A 501 27.62 10.23 19.35
C ARG A 501 28.65 9.39 18.57
N ASP A 502 28.84 8.13 18.97
CA ASP A 502 29.84 7.25 18.38
C ASP A 502 29.61 6.93 16.90
N TRP A 503 28.37 7.00 16.43
CA TRP A 503 28.04 6.73 15.02
C TRP A 503 28.49 7.85 14.06
N ILE A 504 28.62 9.06 14.58
CA ILE A 504 29.11 10.24 13.83
C ILE A 504 30.63 10.29 13.86
N ALA A 505 31.24 9.93 14.99
CA ALA A 505 32.70 9.92 15.19
C ALA A 505 33.43 8.89 14.32
N GLU A 506 32.83 7.71 14.05
CA GLU A 506 33.40 6.71 13.13
C GLU A 506 33.55 7.23 11.68
N SER A 507 32.91 8.33 11.32
CA SER A 507 33.02 8.92 9.98
C SER A 507 34.21 9.88 9.81
N GLU A 508 34.80 10.36 10.89
CA GLU A 508 35.98 11.25 10.86
C GLU A 508 37.29 10.48 10.61
N ILE A 509 37.29 9.17 10.82
CA ILE A 509 38.51 8.34 10.72
C ILE A 509 38.79 7.81 9.29
N LYS A 510 37.85 7.98 8.35
CA LYS A 510 38.02 7.53 6.95
C LYS A 510 37.74 8.62 5.92
N ASN A 511 38.38 9.76 6.06
CA ASN A 511 38.54 10.70 4.97
C ASN A 511 39.96 10.62 4.40
N ASP A 512 40.33 9.44 3.91
CA ASP A 512 41.47 9.30 3.01
C ASP A 512 40.95 8.97 1.60
N GLY A 513 40.99 9.99 0.76
CA GLY A 513 41.22 9.91 -0.68
C GLY A 513 40.21 9.15 -1.52
N GLU A 514 39.06 9.75 -1.85
CA GLU A 514 38.41 9.52 -3.15
C GLU A 514 37.75 10.82 -3.64
N GLU A 515 38.30 11.33 -4.73
CA GLU A 515 37.95 12.55 -5.42
C GLU A 515 36.46 12.64 -5.78
N GLU A 516 35.90 13.82 -5.56
CA GLU A 516 34.66 14.26 -6.18
C GLU A 516 34.76 14.17 -7.70
N LEU A 517 34.10 13.16 -8.28
CA LEU A 517 33.83 13.18 -9.73
C LEU A 517 32.49 13.87 -9.95
N CYS A 518 32.59 15.17 -10.13
CA CYS A 518 31.49 16.02 -10.59
C CYS A 518 31.10 15.59 -12.01
N LEU A 519 29.98 14.85 -12.16
CA LEU A 519 29.41 14.57 -13.48
C LEU A 519 28.32 15.58 -13.78
N THR A 520 28.77 16.76 -14.24
CA THR A 520 28.02 17.54 -15.24
C THR A 520 28.16 16.84 -16.58
N THR A 521 27.09 16.23 -17.07
CA THR A 521 26.98 15.89 -18.49
C THR A 521 25.68 16.46 -19.03
N LYS A 522 25.89 17.32 -20.02
CA LYS A 522 24.94 17.95 -20.94
C LYS A 522 23.96 16.96 -21.57
#